data_957f5b3acfe8c22c2a73a90c64d0bfc6
#
_entry.id   957f5b3acfe8c22c2a73a90c64d0bfc6
#
_cell.length_a   1.000
_cell.length_b   1.000
_cell.length_c   1.000
_cell.angle_alpha   90.00
_cell.angle_beta   90.00
_cell.angle_gamma   90.00
#
_symmetry.space_group_name_H-M   'P 1'
#
loop_
_entity.id
_entity.type
_entity.pdbx_description
1 polymer ?
#
loop_
_entity_poly.entity_id
_entity_poly.type
_entity_poly.pdbx_seq_one_letter_code
_entity_poly.pdbx_strand_id
1 'polypeptide(L)'
;STVDAYAGLAQCYLAQGDLEQVEATLNGAPAEISNAPQLEALYAQLELAKQAVGAGPLAELQAAVEAEGDNLQARLDLAIALHAAGDVQAAVDHLLVLFRRDREWNDAAAKTQLFTIFDALPANDPIVLNGRRKLSSLIFA
;
A
#
# COMPACT_ATOMS: atom_id res chain seq x y z
N SER A 1 -12.21 8.99 21.85
CA SER A 1 -13.30 9.30 20.93
C SER A 1 -13.81 8.05 20.23
N THR A 2 -14.97 8.17 19.59
CA THR A 2 -15.53 7.05 18.84
C THR A 2 -14.60 6.63 17.67
N VAL A 3 -14.00 7.60 17.00
CA VAL A 3 -13.03 7.31 15.91
C VAL A 3 -11.86 6.50 16.44
N ASP A 4 -11.31 6.89 17.60
CA ASP A 4 -10.17 6.18 18.18
C ASP A 4 -10.53 4.75 18.57
N ALA A 5 -11.77 4.52 19.04
CA ALA A 5 -12.22 3.18 19.38
C ALA A 5 -12.28 2.27 18.16
N TYR A 6 -12.87 2.73 17.05
CA TYR A 6 -12.92 1.96 15.83
C TYR A 6 -11.52 1.76 15.23
N ALA A 7 -10.70 2.81 15.21
CA ALA A 7 -9.34 2.72 14.70
C ALA A 7 -8.50 1.74 15.52
N GLY A 8 -8.57 1.80 16.85
CA GLY A 8 -7.84 0.90 17.72
C GLY A 8 -8.23 -0.56 17.53
N LEU A 9 -9.53 -0.84 17.43
CA LEU A 9 -10.03 -2.19 17.22
C LEU A 9 -9.60 -2.73 15.86
N ALA A 10 -9.74 -1.93 14.81
CA ALA A 10 -9.33 -2.32 13.47
C ALA A 10 -7.82 -2.60 13.40
N GLN A 11 -7.00 -1.77 14.05
CA GLN A 11 -5.56 -1.98 14.13
C GLN A 11 -5.20 -3.28 14.82
N CYS A 12 -5.92 -3.64 15.90
CA CYS A 12 -5.70 -4.90 16.60
C CYS A 12 -5.98 -6.09 15.69
N TYR A 13 -7.09 -6.08 14.96
CA TYR A 13 -7.41 -7.15 14.02
C TYR A 13 -6.42 -7.21 12.87
N LEU A 14 -5.98 -6.05 12.39
CA LEU A 14 -4.99 -5.98 11.31
C LEU A 14 -3.66 -6.63 11.74
N ALA A 15 -3.22 -6.36 12.97
CA ALA A 15 -2.00 -6.95 13.52
C ALA A 15 -2.12 -8.47 13.68
N GLN A 16 -3.34 -8.99 13.88
CA GLN A 16 -3.60 -10.42 13.97
C GLN A 16 -3.76 -11.08 12.60
N GLY A 17 -3.84 -10.30 11.53
CA GLY A 17 -4.08 -10.81 10.19
C GLY A 17 -5.54 -11.19 9.94
N ASP A 18 -6.46 -10.79 10.80
CA ASP A 18 -7.89 -11.08 10.68
C ASP A 18 -8.57 -10.01 9.84
N LEU A 19 -8.42 -10.11 8.51
CA LEU A 19 -8.88 -9.07 7.58
C LEU A 19 -10.39 -8.95 7.53
N GLU A 20 -11.12 -10.05 7.74
CA GLU A 20 -12.59 -10.00 7.79
C GLU A 20 -13.09 -9.12 8.93
N GLN A 21 -12.47 -9.22 10.10
CA GLN A 21 -12.83 -8.41 11.24
C GLN A 21 -12.42 -6.95 11.08
N VAL A 22 -11.28 -6.69 10.41
CA VAL A 22 -10.89 -5.32 10.07
C VAL A 22 -11.97 -4.67 9.21
N GLU A 23 -12.38 -5.36 8.16
CA GLU A 23 -13.40 -4.85 7.24
C GLU A 23 -14.74 -4.64 7.95
N ALA A 24 -15.17 -5.61 8.75
CA ALA A 24 -16.43 -5.50 9.50
C ALA A 24 -16.41 -4.33 10.48
N THR A 25 -15.28 -4.11 11.16
CA THR A 25 -15.13 -3.02 12.11
C THR A 25 -15.21 -1.67 11.39
N LEU A 26 -14.51 -1.52 10.28
CA LEU A 26 -14.50 -0.27 9.51
C LEU A 26 -15.87 0.03 8.89
N ASN A 27 -16.52 -0.99 8.34
CA ASN A 27 -17.85 -0.84 7.74
C ASN A 27 -18.94 -0.58 8.76
N GLY A 28 -18.73 -0.97 10.01
CA GLY A 28 -19.65 -0.71 11.10
C GLY A 28 -19.55 0.70 11.68
N ALA A 29 -18.58 1.50 11.26
CA ALA A 29 -18.39 2.85 11.79
C ALA A 29 -19.57 3.75 11.39
N PRO A 30 -20.06 4.62 12.31
CA PRO A 30 -21.13 5.57 11.99
C PRO A 30 -20.76 6.48 10.82
N ALA A 31 -21.77 6.93 10.07
CA ALA A 31 -21.55 7.79 8.90
C ALA A 31 -20.83 9.08 9.25
N GLU A 32 -21.02 9.62 10.45
CA GLU A 32 -20.39 10.86 10.90
C GLU A 32 -18.88 10.75 10.98
N ILE A 33 -18.33 9.54 11.15
CA ILE A 33 -16.88 9.33 11.31
C ILE A 33 -16.28 8.48 10.18
N SER A 34 -17.10 7.98 9.25
CA SER A 34 -16.63 7.09 8.20
C SER A 34 -15.60 7.73 7.29
N ASN A 35 -15.58 9.05 7.18
CA ASN A 35 -14.61 9.81 6.40
C ASN A 35 -13.42 10.32 7.21
N ALA A 36 -13.30 9.92 8.49
CA ALA A 36 -12.17 10.35 9.31
C ALA A 36 -10.84 9.86 8.71
N PRO A 37 -9.79 10.71 8.66
CA PRO A 37 -8.51 10.30 8.09
C PRO A 37 -7.92 9.03 8.69
N GLN A 38 -8.12 8.80 10.00
CA GLN A 38 -7.67 7.59 10.69
C GLN A 38 -8.31 6.34 10.10
N LEU A 39 -9.60 6.38 9.79
CA LEU A 39 -10.32 5.24 9.22
C LEU A 39 -9.98 5.07 7.74
N GLU A 40 -9.82 6.15 7.00
CA GLU A 40 -9.38 6.08 5.61
C GLU A 40 -8.01 5.42 5.48
N ALA A 41 -7.08 5.77 6.37
CA ALA A 41 -5.76 5.13 6.41
C ALA A 41 -5.86 3.64 6.69
N LEU A 42 -6.78 3.23 7.59
CA LEU A 42 -6.98 1.82 7.88
C LEU A 42 -7.62 1.06 6.72
N TYR A 43 -8.54 1.68 5.98
CA TYR A 43 -9.06 1.07 4.74
C TYR A 43 -7.93 0.84 3.72
N ALA A 44 -7.03 1.81 3.58
CA ALA A 44 -5.88 1.66 2.69
C ALA A 44 -4.97 0.52 3.13
N GLN A 45 -4.70 0.40 4.44
CA GLN A 45 -3.91 -0.70 4.99
C GLN A 45 -4.59 -2.05 4.79
N LEU A 46 -5.92 -2.11 4.96
CA LEU A 46 -6.69 -3.32 4.72
C LEU A 46 -6.57 -3.75 3.25
N GLU A 47 -6.70 -2.83 2.32
CA GLU A 47 -6.58 -3.12 0.89
C GLU A 47 -5.20 -3.66 0.55
N LEU A 48 -4.15 -3.05 1.09
CA LEU A 48 -2.78 -3.52 0.90
C LEU A 48 -2.59 -4.92 1.47
N ALA A 49 -3.15 -5.21 2.64
CA ALA A 49 -3.06 -6.54 3.26
C ALA A 49 -3.78 -7.61 2.43
N LYS A 50 -4.94 -7.28 1.87
CA LYS A 50 -5.65 -8.20 0.96
C LYS A 50 -4.84 -8.49 -0.30
N GLN A 51 -4.23 -7.49 -0.87
CA GLN A 51 -3.36 -7.65 -2.05
C GLN A 51 -2.17 -8.54 -1.73
N ALA A 52 -1.57 -8.39 -0.55
CA ALA A 52 -0.41 -9.16 -0.12
C ALA A 52 -0.71 -10.66 -0.05
N VAL A 53 -1.93 -11.05 0.35
CA VAL A 53 -2.32 -12.45 0.41
C VAL A 53 -2.26 -13.11 -0.98
N GLY A 54 -2.57 -12.32 -2.03
CA GLY A 54 -2.55 -12.83 -3.41
C GLY A 54 -1.21 -12.69 -4.11
N ALA A 55 -0.22 -12.00 -3.51
CA ALA A 55 1.04 -11.69 -4.18
C ALA A 55 2.08 -12.83 -4.14
N GLY A 56 1.90 -13.84 -3.26
CA GLY A 56 2.82 -14.97 -3.13
C GLY A 56 3.99 -14.73 -2.20
N PRO A 57 4.88 -15.72 -2.03
CA PRO A 57 6.01 -15.61 -1.14
C PRO A 57 7.02 -14.55 -1.60
N LEU A 58 7.50 -13.77 -0.65
CA LEU A 58 8.42 -12.66 -0.91
C LEU A 58 9.71 -13.11 -1.63
N ALA A 59 10.30 -14.21 -1.18
CA ALA A 59 11.56 -14.69 -1.76
C ALA A 59 11.40 -15.08 -3.23
N GLU A 60 10.29 -15.70 -3.60
CA GLU A 60 10.01 -16.07 -4.99
C GLU A 60 9.85 -14.83 -5.87
N LEU A 61 9.18 -13.80 -5.36
CA LEU A 61 8.98 -12.56 -6.08
C LEU A 61 10.29 -11.80 -6.27
N GLN A 62 11.14 -11.77 -5.24
CA GLN A 62 12.47 -11.16 -5.36
C GLN A 62 13.31 -11.86 -6.42
N ALA A 63 13.30 -13.18 -6.43
CA ALA A 63 14.03 -13.96 -7.43
C ALA A 63 13.51 -13.71 -8.85
N ALA A 64 12.19 -13.59 -9.02
CA ALA A 64 11.58 -13.30 -10.31
C ALA A 64 12.00 -11.94 -10.85
N VAL A 65 12.04 -10.91 -10.00
CA VAL A 65 12.47 -9.56 -10.40
C VAL A 65 13.96 -9.54 -10.74
N GLU A 66 14.78 -10.27 -9.98
CA GLU A 66 16.21 -10.35 -10.25
C GLU A 66 16.51 -11.07 -11.57
N ALA A 67 15.74 -12.13 -11.87
CA ALA A 67 15.92 -12.91 -13.09
C ALA A 67 15.39 -12.16 -14.32
N GLU A 68 14.28 -11.43 -14.19
CA GLU A 68 13.64 -10.71 -15.28
C GLU A 68 13.26 -9.30 -14.83
N GLY A 69 14.21 -8.37 -14.89
CA GLY A 69 13.99 -6.98 -14.45
C GLY A 69 12.87 -6.25 -15.20
N ASP A 70 12.53 -6.74 -16.40
CA ASP A 70 11.47 -6.17 -17.22
C ASP A 70 10.08 -6.76 -16.93
N ASN A 71 10.00 -7.73 -16.01
CA ASN A 71 8.71 -8.31 -15.61
C ASN A 71 7.98 -7.36 -14.66
N LEU A 72 7.16 -6.49 -15.22
CA LEU A 72 6.48 -5.45 -14.46
C LEU A 72 5.49 -6.03 -13.45
N GLN A 73 4.79 -7.11 -13.80
CA GLN A 73 3.85 -7.74 -12.87
C GLN A 73 4.58 -8.30 -11.65
N ALA A 74 5.72 -8.97 -11.84
CA ALA A 74 6.51 -9.49 -10.72
C ALA A 74 7.00 -8.35 -9.82
N ARG A 75 7.40 -7.23 -10.40
CA ARG A 75 7.83 -6.06 -9.63
C ARG A 75 6.69 -5.46 -8.82
N LEU A 76 5.49 -5.38 -9.39
CA LEU A 76 4.31 -4.92 -8.65
C LEU A 76 3.99 -5.86 -7.50
N ASP A 77 3.96 -7.15 -7.75
CA ASP A 77 3.70 -8.16 -6.73
C ASP A 77 4.74 -8.11 -5.61
N LEU A 78 6.01 -7.90 -5.97
CA LEU A 78 7.09 -7.75 -5.01
C LEU A 78 6.87 -6.51 -4.13
N ALA A 79 6.49 -5.39 -4.72
CA ALA A 79 6.22 -4.17 -3.97
C ALA A 79 5.09 -4.36 -2.94
N ILE A 80 4.02 -5.04 -3.35
CA ILE A 80 2.89 -5.34 -2.46
C ILE A 80 3.36 -6.22 -1.30
N ALA A 81 4.13 -7.27 -1.59
CA ALA A 81 4.64 -8.17 -0.57
C ALA A 81 5.62 -7.48 0.38
N LEU A 82 6.49 -6.60 -0.14
CA LEU A 82 7.42 -5.83 0.68
C LEU A 82 6.68 -4.90 1.64
N HIS A 83 5.64 -4.24 1.16
CA HIS A 83 4.82 -3.38 2.02
C HIS A 83 4.19 -4.20 3.16
N ALA A 84 3.64 -5.36 2.83
CA ALA A 84 3.02 -6.25 3.83
C ALA A 84 4.03 -6.76 4.85
N ALA A 85 5.29 -6.95 4.43
CA ALA A 85 6.38 -7.38 5.32
C ALA A 85 6.94 -6.25 6.17
N GLY A 86 6.47 -5.02 5.99
CA GLY A 86 6.92 -3.85 6.73
C GLY A 86 8.04 -3.06 6.08
N ASP A 87 8.51 -3.50 4.91
CA ASP A 87 9.57 -2.79 4.17
C ASP A 87 8.96 -1.80 3.19
N VAL A 88 8.36 -0.74 3.74
CA VAL A 88 7.61 0.24 2.96
C VAL A 88 8.50 1.01 1.99
N GLN A 89 9.72 1.36 2.44
CA GLN A 89 10.64 2.12 1.59
C GLN A 89 11.02 1.33 0.33
N ALA A 90 11.33 0.03 0.47
CA ALA A 90 11.65 -0.82 -0.67
C ALA A 90 10.45 -0.97 -1.61
N ALA A 91 9.23 -1.08 -1.05
CA ALA A 91 8.02 -1.16 -1.85
C ALA A 91 7.85 0.10 -2.71
N VAL A 92 8.01 1.28 -2.11
CA VAL A 92 7.91 2.56 -2.83
C VAL A 92 8.99 2.64 -3.93
N ASP A 93 10.22 2.25 -3.62
CA ASP A 93 11.31 2.29 -4.59
C ASP A 93 11.02 1.41 -5.82
N HIS A 94 10.50 0.20 -5.62
CA HIS A 94 10.12 -0.68 -6.73
C HIS A 94 8.99 -0.08 -7.57
N LEU A 95 8.02 0.54 -6.93
CA LEU A 95 6.90 1.16 -7.65
C LEU A 95 7.36 2.37 -8.46
N LEU A 96 8.30 3.15 -7.95
CA LEU A 96 8.88 4.27 -8.69
C LEU A 96 9.66 3.79 -9.90
N VAL A 97 10.43 2.69 -9.78
CA VAL A 97 11.12 2.08 -10.90
C VAL A 97 10.12 1.60 -11.95
N LEU A 98 9.05 0.93 -11.52
CA LEU A 98 8.01 0.44 -12.41
C LEU A 98 7.35 1.59 -13.17
N PHE A 99 6.99 2.66 -12.48
CA PHE A 99 6.38 3.84 -13.08
C PHE A 99 7.32 4.50 -14.09
N ARG A 100 8.61 4.57 -13.79
CA ARG A 100 9.60 5.13 -14.70
C ARG A 100 9.76 4.29 -15.96
N ARG A 101 9.66 2.96 -15.83
CA ARG A 101 9.76 2.04 -16.97
C ARG A 101 8.54 2.10 -17.89
N ASP A 102 7.34 2.14 -17.30
CA ASP A 102 6.09 2.20 -18.05
C ASP A 102 4.98 2.83 -17.20
N ARG A 103 4.72 4.11 -17.43
CA ARG A 103 3.76 4.90 -16.66
C ARG A 103 2.34 4.39 -16.78
N GLU A 104 1.98 3.86 -17.94
CA GLU A 104 0.61 3.50 -18.26
C GLU A 104 0.34 2.02 -18.12
N TRP A 105 1.37 1.24 -17.79
CA TRP A 105 1.22 -0.20 -17.65
C TRP A 105 0.10 -0.52 -16.66
N ASN A 106 -0.81 -1.40 -17.09
CA ASN A 106 -1.93 -1.87 -16.29
C ASN A 106 -2.73 -0.72 -15.67
N ASP A 107 -3.14 0.25 -16.50
CA ASP A 107 -3.93 1.42 -16.11
C ASP A 107 -3.22 2.25 -15.01
N ALA A 108 -1.93 2.46 -15.15
CA ALA A 108 -1.12 3.20 -14.19
C ALA A 108 -1.10 2.55 -12.80
N ALA A 109 -1.00 1.22 -12.75
CA ALA A 109 -1.03 0.46 -11.50
C ALA A 109 0.04 0.91 -10.50
N ALA A 110 1.24 1.27 -10.96
CA ALA A 110 2.31 1.74 -10.09
C ALA A 110 1.91 3.02 -9.36
N LYS A 111 1.35 3.99 -10.08
CA LYS A 111 0.88 5.25 -9.49
C LYS A 111 -0.25 5.01 -8.50
N THR A 112 -1.22 4.20 -8.87
CA THR A 112 -2.35 3.85 -7.99
C THR A 112 -1.85 3.20 -6.71
N GLN A 113 -0.93 2.25 -6.82
CA GLN A 113 -0.38 1.56 -5.66
C GLN A 113 0.43 2.50 -4.77
N LEU A 114 1.20 3.42 -5.37
CA LEU A 114 1.94 4.42 -4.61
C LEU A 114 1.00 5.29 -3.77
N PHE A 115 -0.10 5.76 -4.35
CA PHE A 115 -1.07 6.56 -3.61
C PHE A 115 -1.73 5.75 -2.50
N THR A 116 -2.04 4.48 -2.74
CA THR A 116 -2.59 3.60 -1.71
C THR A 116 -1.63 3.48 -0.52
N ILE A 117 -0.33 3.31 -0.78
CA ILE A 117 0.69 3.26 0.27
C ILE A 117 0.78 4.59 1.00
N PHE A 118 0.80 5.70 0.27
CA PHE A 118 0.90 7.03 0.87
C PHE A 118 -0.30 7.34 1.76
N ASP A 119 -1.51 6.91 1.34
CA ASP A 119 -2.71 7.12 2.13
C ASP A 119 -2.74 6.27 3.40
N ALA A 120 -2.01 5.16 3.42
CA ALA A 120 -1.89 4.29 4.60
C ALA A 120 -0.88 4.81 5.62
N LEU A 121 -0.10 5.84 5.28
CA LEU A 121 0.93 6.43 6.14
C LEU A 121 0.52 7.84 6.58
N PRO A 122 1.10 8.35 7.70
CA PRO A 122 0.91 9.76 8.05
C PRO A 122 1.38 10.69 6.93
N ALA A 123 0.66 11.78 6.69
CA ALA A 123 0.97 12.70 5.59
C ALA A 123 2.37 13.33 5.71
N ASN A 124 2.90 13.42 6.91
CA ASN A 124 4.24 13.99 7.18
C ASN A 124 5.34 12.93 7.26
N ASP A 125 5.04 11.67 6.96
CA ASP A 125 6.05 10.61 6.95
C ASP A 125 7.10 10.89 5.88
N PRO A 126 8.40 10.79 6.19
CA PRO A 126 9.46 11.01 5.19
C PRO A 126 9.32 10.16 3.93
N ILE A 127 8.82 8.93 4.05
CA ILE A 127 8.58 8.06 2.90
C ILE A 127 7.56 8.69 1.97
N VAL A 128 6.47 9.24 2.51
CA VAL A 128 5.43 9.91 1.73
C VAL A 128 5.98 11.16 1.07
N LEU A 129 6.65 12.02 1.83
CA LEU A 129 7.17 13.28 1.32
C LEU A 129 8.19 13.06 0.21
N ASN A 130 9.15 12.17 0.41
CA ASN A 130 10.17 11.85 -0.58
C ASN A 130 9.57 11.12 -1.78
N GLY A 131 8.64 10.20 -1.54
CA GLY A 131 7.98 9.44 -2.60
C GLY A 131 7.16 10.34 -3.51
N ARG A 132 6.38 11.25 -2.95
CA ARG A 132 5.59 12.21 -3.74
C ARG A 132 6.49 13.12 -4.57
N ARG A 133 7.60 13.57 -4.01
CA ARG A 133 8.56 14.41 -4.71
C ARG A 133 9.18 13.67 -5.89
N LYS A 134 9.61 12.43 -5.67
CA LYS A 134 10.20 11.60 -6.73
C LYS A 134 9.17 11.30 -7.83
N LEU A 135 7.95 11.00 -7.44
CA LEU A 135 6.88 10.74 -8.40
C LEU A 135 6.59 11.99 -9.25
N SER A 136 6.52 13.15 -8.63
CA SER A 136 6.33 14.42 -9.34
C SER A 136 7.45 14.68 -10.34
N SER A 137 8.70 14.42 -9.96
CA SER A 137 9.84 14.53 -10.88
C SER A 137 9.68 13.64 -12.10
N LEU A 138 9.18 12.42 -11.91
CA LEU A 138 8.97 11.48 -13.01
C LEU A 138 7.82 11.93 -13.92
N ILE A 139 6.77 12.50 -13.35
CA ILE A 139 5.61 12.96 -14.12
C ILE A 139 5.97 14.16 -14.99
N PHE A 140 6.79 15.08 -14.48
CA PHE A 140 7.13 16.33 -15.16
C PHE A 140 8.52 16.30 -15.84
N ALA A 141 9.14 15.14 -15.88
CA ALA A 141 10.43 14.97 -16.53
C ALA A 141 10.29 14.95 -18.06
#